data_e8f066b24d550e60883b254c56e499d0
#
_entry.id   e8f066b24d550e60883b254c56e499d0
#
_cell.length_a   1.000
_cell.length_b   1.000
_cell.length_c   1.000
_cell.angle_alpha   90.00
_cell.angle_beta   90.00
_cell.angle_gamma   90.00
#
_symmetry.space_group_name_H-M   'P 1'
#
loop_
_entity.id
_entity.type
_entity.pdbx_description
1 polymer ?
#
loop_
_entity_poly.entity_id
_entity_poly.type
_entity_poly.pdbx_seq_one_letter_code
_entity_poly.pdbx_strand_id
1 'polypeptide(L)'
;MSKGFNRFILVCLGLVLAFMYVPILAIIGMSFNGTPYGMFPYVFTTRWYETLFTTSNLPAAAWLSLKFSLAVAAAALVVGTLTAFGLQYWSPRWARRFNALMQLPIIIPWLVTSISILLLATFVGAGRSYLTMFLGNLIVVLPYVVLLVNARFAEMDHAPEAAARLLGASPARVFWDVTLPAVLPGVMAGGIMALIVCFNNFVLQYYLSPVEVNTLPVTVFTRIKSGYQADLNALSAIIVLAAVLLVVLLSRLGYSAGDLFGGSTGGKERKGE
;
A
#
# COMPACT_ATOMS: atom_id res chain seq x y z
N MET A 1 31.24 22.60 -5.04
CA MET A 1 30.10 23.00 -5.88
C MET A 1 29.89 24.49 -5.77
N SER A 2 29.68 25.21 -6.90
CA SER A 2 29.51 26.66 -6.89
C SER A 2 28.21 27.08 -6.20
N LYS A 3 28.19 28.23 -5.51
CA LYS A 3 26.97 28.77 -4.85
C LYS A 3 25.77 28.91 -5.82
N GLY A 4 26.06 29.15 -7.10
CA GLY A 4 25.06 29.24 -8.15
C GLY A 4 24.38 27.89 -8.47
N PHE A 5 25.15 26.80 -8.48
CA PHE A 5 24.64 25.45 -8.73
C PHE A 5 23.73 24.98 -7.57
N ASN A 6 24.10 25.28 -6.32
CA ASN A 6 23.24 24.96 -5.18
C ASN A 6 21.92 25.74 -5.20
N ARG A 7 21.95 27.02 -5.60
CA ARG A 7 20.69 27.80 -5.77
C ARG A 7 19.80 27.24 -6.88
N PHE A 8 20.38 26.84 -8.00
CA PHE A 8 19.64 26.21 -9.08
C PHE A 8 18.94 24.92 -8.63
N ILE A 9 19.67 24.05 -7.92
CA ILE A 9 19.09 22.81 -7.35
C ILE A 9 17.94 23.12 -6.39
N LEU A 10 18.12 24.10 -5.49
CA LEU A 10 17.08 24.48 -4.52
C LEU A 10 15.83 25.03 -5.21
N VAL A 11 15.99 25.83 -6.27
CA VAL A 11 14.84 26.32 -7.06
C VAL A 11 14.13 25.18 -7.77
N CYS A 12 14.86 24.27 -8.43
CA CYS A 12 14.28 23.11 -9.07
C CYS A 12 13.53 22.21 -8.06
N LEU A 13 14.14 21.95 -6.90
CA LEU A 13 13.50 21.20 -5.82
C LEU A 13 12.24 21.91 -5.32
N GLY A 14 12.29 23.21 -5.10
CA GLY A 14 11.14 24.01 -4.69
C GLY A 14 9.98 23.94 -5.71
N LEU A 15 10.29 24.04 -7.01
CA LEU A 15 9.30 23.92 -8.08
C LEU A 15 8.66 22.52 -8.13
N VAL A 16 9.46 21.46 -8.00
CA VAL A 16 8.96 20.08 -7.95
C VAL A 16 8.05 19.89 -6.74
N LEU A 17 8.48 20.34 -5.56
CA LEU A 17 7.66 20.26 -4.35
C LEU A 17 6.36 21.07 -4.49
N ALA A 18 6.43 22.29 -5.00
CA ALA A 18 5.24 23.10 -5.26
C ALA A 18 4.28 22.40 -6.23
N PHE A 19 4.79 21.85 -7.32
CA PHE A 19 3.97 21.11 -8.30
C PHE A 19 3.27 19.90 -7.68
N MET A 20 3.90 19.20 -6.73
CA MET A 20 3.33 18.07 -6.03
C MET A 20 2.31 18.47 -4.95
N TYR A 21 2.61 19.52 -4.17
CA TYR A 21 1.79 19.84 -3.00
C TYR A 21 0.69 20.87 -3.27
N VAL A 22 0.85 21.79 -4.23
CA VAL A 22 -0.17 22.80 -4.54
C VAL A 22 -1.53 22.19 -4.89
N PRO A 23 -1.65 21.14 -5.72
CA PRO A 23 -2.95 20.49 -5.97
C PRO A 23 -3.58 19.90 -4.70
N ILE A 24 -2.77 19.31 -3.81
CA ILE A 24 -3.26 18.74 -2.54
C ILE A 24 -3.79 19.85 -1.64
N LEU A 25 -3.04 20.95 -1.50
CA LEU A 25 -3.47 22.11 -0.73
C LEU A 25 -4.72 22.76 -1.33
N ALA A 26 -4.83 22.79 -2.66
CA ALA A 26 -6.02 23.29 -3.34
C ALA A 26 -7.27 22.45 -3.00
N ILE A 27 -7.17 21.12 -2.98
CA ILE A 27 -8.27 20.23 -2.57
C ILE A 27 -8.66 20.49 -1.11
N ILE A 28 -7.68 20.64 -0.21
CA ILE A 28 -7.95 20.99 1.19
C ILE A 28 -8.63 22.35 1.29
N GLY A 29 -8.15 23.36 0.57
CA GLY A 29 -8.80 24.68 0.50
C GLY A 29 -10.23 24.61 -0.03
N MET A 30 -10.44 23.85 -1.10
CA MET A 30 -11.78 23.65 -1.69
C MET A 30 -12.74 22.87 -0.79
N SER A 31 -12.25 22.07 0.15
CA SER A 31 -13.11 21.39 1.13
C SER A 31 -13.86 22.34 2.06
N PHE A 32 -13.35 23.58 2.19
CA PHE A 32 -13.97 24.65 2.97
C PHE A 32 -14.66 25.72 2.09
N ASN A 33 -14.75 25.51 0.78
CA ASN A 33 -15.40 26.47 -0.12
C ASN A 33 -16.87 26.12 -0.37
N GLY A 34 -17.77 27.05 -0.13
CA GLY A 34 -19.21 26.89 -0.34
C GLY A 34 -19.63 26.78 -1.80
N THR A 35 -18.79 27.22 -2.75
CA THR A 35 -19.04 27.04 -4.18
C THR A 35 -18.61 25.65 -4.64
N PRO A 36 -19.55 24.79 -5.12
CA PRO A 36 -19.22 23.38 -5.40
C PRO A 36 -18.34 23.18 -6.65
N TYR A 37 -18.36 24.12 -7.61
CA TYR A 37 -17.74 23.95 -8.93
C TYR A 37 -16.67 24.99 -9.27
N GLY A 38 -16.35 25.90 -8.37
CA GLY A 38 -15.42 26.98 -8.64
C GLY A 38 -14.58 27.38 -7.45
N MET A 39 -13.40 27.95 -7.72
CA MET A 39 -12.54 28.48 -6.67
C MET A 39 -13.03 29.86 -6.19
N PHE A 40 -13.72 30.61 -7.05
CA PHE A 40 -14.21 31.96 -6.78
C PHE A 40 -15.69 32.10 -7.14
N PRO A 41 -16.50 32.91 -6.36
CA PRO A 41 -16.11 33.54 -5.10
C PRO A 41 -15.85 32.49 -3.98
N TYR A 42 -14.79 32.69 -3.17
CA TYR A 42 -14.51 31.81 -2.04
C TYR A 42 -15.43 32.19 -0.87
N VAL A 43 -16.29 31.26 -0.48
CA VAL A 43 -17.19 31.42 0.67
C VAL A 43 -16.88 30.33 1.66
N PHE A 44 -16.32 30.68 2.81
CA PHE A 44 -15.96 29.69 3.83
C PHE A 44 -17.18 28.94 4.35
N THR A 45 -17.10 27.60 4.38
CA THR A 45 -18.14 26.71 4.91
C THR A 45 -17.57 25.41 5.40
N THR A 46 -18.20 24.80 6.38
CA THR A 46 -17.93 23.42 6.86
C THR A 46 -19.01 22.42 6.44
N ARG A 47 -19.98 22.87 5.64
CA ARG A 47 -21.16 22.11 5.22
C ARG A 47 -20.79 20.76 4.58
N TRP A 48 -19.70 20.70 3.82
CA TRP A 48 -19.31 19.47 3.13
C TRP A 48 -18.88 18.36 4.09
N TYR A 49 -18.35 18.70 5.26
CA TYR A 49 -18.04 17.74 6.31
C TYR A 49 -19.32 17.20 6.96
N GLU A 50 -20.31 18.06 7.19
CA GLU A 50 -21.62 17.62 7.68
C GLU A 50 -22.29 16.71 6.65
N THR A 51 -22.35 17.10 5.37
CA THR A 51 -22.88 16.29 4.27
C THR A 51 -22.16 14.94 4.17
N LEU A 52 -20.82 14.93 4.33
CA LEU A 52 -19.99 13.72 4.28
C LEU A 52 -20.43 12.68 5.31
N PHE A 53 -20.74 13.10 6.53
CA PHE A 53 -21.09 12.17 7.62
C PHE A 53 -22.58 11.90 7.76
N THR A 54 -23.47 12.73 7.19
CA THR A 54 -24.91 12.57 7.33
C THR A 54 -25.58 11.91 6.13
N THR A 55 -25.21 12.30 4.92
CA THR A 55 -25.92 11.88 3.69
C THR A 55 -25.04 11.18 2.65
N SER A 56 -23.71 11.28 2.78
CA SER A 56 -22.79 10.70 1.82
C SER A 56 -22.55 9.22 2.09
N ASN A 57 -22.40 8.42 1.02
CA ASN A 57 -21.99 7.01 1.13
C ASN A 57 -20.46 6.83 1.15
N LEU A 58 -19.68 7.93 1.07
CA LEU A 58 -18.21 7.88 1.03
C LEU A 58 -17.58 7.28 2.28
N PRO A 59 -18.01 7.59 3.52
CA PRO A 59 -17.46 6.97 4.72
C PRO A 59 -17.69 5.45 4.76
N ALA A 60 -18.87 4.99 4.33
CA ALA A 60 -19.19 3.56 4.24
C ALA A 60 -18.30 2.87 3.18
N ALA A 61 -18.10 3.49 2.02
CA ALA A 61 -17.20 3.00 0.98
C ALA A 61 -15.74 2.96 1.44
N ALA A 62 -15.28 3.98 2.19
CA ALA A 62 -13.95 4.01 2.77
C ALA A 62 -13.73 2.88 3.79
N TRP A 63 -14.71 2.66 4.67
CA TRP A 63 -14.68 1.58 5.64
C TRP A 63 -14.70 0.20 4.99
N LEU A 64 -15.50 0.02 3.94
CA LEU A 64 -15.52 -1.21 3.15
C LEU A 64 -14.15 -1.46 2.49
N SER A 65 -13.57 -0.44 1.85
CA SER A 65 -12.23 -0.54 1.25
C SER A 65 -11.17 -0.90 2.26
N LEU A 66 -11.20 -0.29 3.45
CA LEU A 66 -10.24 -0.58 4.50
C LEU A 66 -10.35 -2.03 4.98
N LYS A 67 -11.56 -2.50 5.29
CA LYS A 67 -11.78 -3.90 5.71
C LYS A 67 -11.36 -4.90 4.64
N PHE A 68 -11.74 -4.64 3.40
CA PHE A 68 -11.40 -5.48 2.27
C PHE A 68 -9.88 -5.56 2.07
N SER A 69 -9.20 -4.41 2.05
CA SER A 69 -7.75 -4.34 1.86
C SER A 69 -6.98 -4.95 3.01
N LEU A 70 -7.46 -4.83 4.25
CA LEU A 70 -6.89 -5.51 5.41
C LEU A 70 -7.00 -7.03 5.29
N ALA A 71 -8.15 -7.54 4.85
CA ALA A 71 -8.34 -8.98 4.66
C ALA A 71 -7.41 -9.53 3.57
N VAL A 72 -7.29 -8.83 2.43
CA VAL A 72 -6.38 -9.20 1.35
C VAL A 72 -4.91 -9.11 1.80
N ALA A 73 -4.53 -8.04 2.50
CA ALA A 73 -3.17 -7.86 3.00
C ALA A 73 -2.81 -8.94 4.03
N ALA A 74 -3.71 -9.30 4.94
CA ALA A 74 -3.51 -10.37 5.90
C ALA A 74 -3.30 -11.73 5.21
N ALA A 75 -4.11 -12.06 4.20
CA ALA A 75 -3.92 -13.26 3.41
C ALA A 75 -2.59 -13.25 2.63
N ALA A 76 -2.27 -12.09 2.02
CA ALA A 76 -1.00 -11.91 1.31
C ALA A 76 0.22 -12.05 2.25
N LEU A 77 0.13 -11.53 3.48
CA LEU A 77 1.17 -11.70 4.49
C LEU A 77 1.43 -13.17 4.79
N VAL A 78 0.39 -13.94 5.06
CA VAL A 78 0.53 -15.36 5.38
C VAL A 78 1.10 -16.11 4.18
N VAL A 79 0.44 -16.03 3.03
CA VAL A 79 0.84 -16.77 1.83
C VAL A 79 2.20 -16.31 1.30
N GLY A 80 2.44 -15.00 1.26
CA GLY A 80 3.69 -14.41 0.76
C GLY A 80 4.89 -14.71 1.64
N THR A 81 4.74 -14.64 2.97
CA THR A 81 5.81 -14.99 3.91
C THR A 81 6.14 -16.48 3.83
N LEU A 82 5.14 -17.36 3.80
CA LEU A 82 5.36 -18.80 3.63
C LEU A 82 5.99 -19.12 2.28
N THR A 83 5.59 -18.43 1.22
CA THR A 83 6.20 -18.57 -0.11
C THR A 83 7.66 -18.12 -0.10
N ALA A 84 7.97 -16.95 0.45
CA ALA A 84 9.34 -16.44 0.54
C ALA A 84 10.22 -17.39 1.38
N PHE A 85 9.71 -17.89 2.50
CA PHE A 85 10.39 -18.88 3.33
C PHE A 85 10.64 -20.18 2.57
N GLY A 86 9.62 -20.72 1.88
CA GLY A 86 9.75 -21.94 1.09
C GLY A 86 10.81 -21.84 -0.01
N LEU A 87 10.94 -20.66 -0.62
CA LEU A 87 11.92 -20.40 -1.67
C LEU A 87 13.39 -20.51 -1.19
N GLN A 88 13.64 -20.30 0.13
CA GLN A 88 14.99 -20.46 0.70
C GLN A 88 15.47 -21.92 0.69
N TYR A 89 14.53 -22.88 0.69
CA TYR A 89 14.83 -24.32 0.68
C TYR A 89 14.87 -24.92 -0.73
N TRP A 90 14.46 -24.15 -1.76
CA TRP A 90 14.51 -24.63 -3.14
C TRP A 90 15.89 -24.48 -3.75
N SER A 91 16.16 -25.27 -4.78
CA SER A 91 17.38 -25.07 -5.57
C SER A 91 17.40 -23.67 -6.17
N PRO A 92 18.55 -22.96 -6.21
CA PRO A 92 18.64 -21.57 -6.65
C PRO A 92 18.08 -21.33 -8.06
N ARG A 93 18.12 -22.33 -8.93
CA ARG A 93 17.56 -22.24 -10.31
C ARG A 93 16.05 -22.18 -10.29
N TRP A 94 15.38 -23.01 -9.51
CA TRP A 94 13.92 -23.06 -9.42
C TRP A 94 13.38 -21.90 -8.61
N ALA A 95 14.01 -21.51 -7.51
CA ALA A 95 13.66 -20.33 -6.73
C ALA A 95 13.68 -19.07 -7.60
N ARG A 96 14.71 -18.89 -8.44
CA ARG A 96 14.82 -17.75 -9.37
C ARG A 96 13.70 -17.74 -10.41
N ARG A 97 13.39 -18.88 -11.03
CA ARG A 97 12.30 -19.00 -12.01
C ARG A 97 10.94 -18.71 -11.39
N PHE A 98 10.70 -19.25 -10.20
CA PHE A 98 9.45 -19.00 -9.48
C PHE A 98 9.30 -17.53 -9.08
N ASN A 99 10.36 -16.90 -8.56
CA ASN A 99 10.37 -15.46 -8.28
C ASN A 99 10.08 -14.63 -9.52
N ALA A 100 10.63 -14.97 -10.69
CA ALA A 100 10.34 -14.27 -11.92
C ALA A 100 8.88 -14.41 -12.34
N LEU A 101 8.29 -15.60 -12.22
CA LEU A 101 6.87 -15.83 -12.48
C LEU A 101 5.97 -15.05 -11.50
N MET A 102 6.33 -15.02 -10.22
CA MET A 102 5.58 -14.28 -9.19
C MET A 102 5.58 -12.77 -9.43
N GLN A 103 6.56 -12.23 -10.15
CA GLN A 103 6.63 -10.80 -10.45
C GLN A 103 5.82 -10.39 -11.70
N LEU A 104 5.34 -11.34 -12.49
CA LEU A 104 4.54 -11.03 -13.70
C LEU A 104 3.34 -10.12 -13.44
N PRO A 105 2.55 -10.29 -12.36
CA PRO A 105 1.41 -9.42 -12.08
C PRO A 105 1.79 -7.95 -11.83
N ILE A 106 3.04 -7.66 -11.45
CA ILE A 106 3.52 -6.27 -11.27
C ILE A 106 3.78 -5.61 -12.63
N ILE A 107 4.24 -6.40 -13.61
CA ILE A 107 4.63 -5.91 -14.94
C ILE A 107 3.42 -5.77 -15.87
N ILE A 108 2.46 -6.68 -15.75
CA ILE A 108 1.26 -6.69 -16.57
C ILE A 108 0.34 -5.53 -16.18
N PRO A 109 -0.17 -4.73 -17.14
CA PRO A 109 -1.13 -3.66 -16.83
C PRO A 109 -2.35 -4.19 -16.07
N TRP A 110 -2.73 -3.53 -14.99
CA TRP A 110 -3.84 -3.98 -14.11
C TRP A 110 -5.18 -4.15 -14.85
N LEU A 111 -5.41 -3.38 -15.92
CA LEU A 111 -6.58 -3.53 -16.78
C LEU A 111 -6.60 -4.91 -17.46
N VAL A 112 -5.48 -5.32 -18.03
CA VAL A 112 -5.34 -6.63 -18.69
C VAL A 112 -5.51 -7.75 -17.66
N THR A 113 -4.85 -7.63 -16.51
CA THR A 113 -4.97 -8.60 -15.42
C THR A 113 -6.42 -8.73 -14.94
N SER A 114 -7.13 -7.61 -14.72
CA SER A 114 -8.51 -7.65 -14.23
C SER A 114 -9.48 -8.26 -15.23
N ILE A 115 -9.35 -7.92 -16.52
CA ILE A 115 -10.20 -8.50 -17.57
C ILE A 115 -9.90 -10.00 -17.74
N SER A 116 -8.64 -10.41 -17.70
CA SER A 116 -8.26 -11.83 -17.78
C SER A 116 -8.83 -12.64 -16.63
N ILE A 117 -8.75 -12.11 -15.39
CA ILE A 117 -9.34 -12.75 -14.20
C ILE A 117 -10.87 -12.82 -14.32
N LEU A 118 -11.52 -11.74 -14.79
CA LEU A 118 -12.96 -11.72 -14.98
C LEU A 118 -13.41 -12.77 -16.02
N LEU A 119 -12.72 -12.86 -17.15
CA LEU A 119 -13.01 -13.86 -18.17
C LEU A 119 -12.88 -15.29 -17.63
N LEU A 120 -11.78 -15.57 -16.92
CA LEU A 120 -11.57 -16.87 -16.27
C LEU A 120 -12.65 -17.16 -15.24
N ALA A 121 -12.96 -16.19 -14.37
CA ALA A 121 -14.00 -16.33 -13.35
C ALA A 121 -15.39 -16.58 -13.97
N THR A 122 -15.68 -15.91 -15.08
CA THR A 122 -16.94 -16.11 -15.82
C THR A 122 -16.97 -17.50 -16.47
N PHE A 123 -15.85 -17.95 -17.04
CA PHE A 123 -15.75 -19.28 -17.63
C PHE A 123 -15.99 -20.42 -16.63
N VAL A 124 -15.53 -20.25 -15.38
CA VAL A 124 -15.78 -21.22 -14.30
C VAL A 124 -17.10 -20.98 -13.54
N GLY A 125 -17.94 -20.05 -13.99
CA GLY A 125 -19.25 -19.75 -13.39
C GLY A 125 -19.20 -18.87 -12.13
N ALA A 126 -18.04 -18.37 -11.71
CA ALA A 126 -17.89 -17.51 -10.52
C ALA A 126 -18.23 -16.04 -10.80
N GLY A 127 -18.01 -15.56 -12.05
CA GLY A 127 -18.32 -14.21 -12.49
C GLY A 127 -17.73 -13.10 -11.59
N ARG A 128 -18.47 -11.98 -11.51
CA ARG A 128 -18.17 -10.88 -10.57
C ARG A 128 -18.66 -11.25 -9.18
N SER A 129 -17.74 -11.45 -8.25
CA SER A 129 -18.06 -11.89 -6.89
C SER A 129 -17.04 -11.38 -5.88
N TYR A 130 -17.37 -11.41 -4.58
CA TYR A 130 -16.41 -11.11 -3.52
C TYR A 130 -15.17 -11.98 -3.58
N LEU A 131 -15.35 -13.27 -3.90
CA LEU A 131 -14.23 -14.21 -4.02
C LEU A 131 -13.34 -13.86 -5.22
N THR A 132 -13.92 -13.57 -6.39
CA THR A 132 -13.18 -13.17 -7.58
C THR A 132 -12.40 -11.87 -7.32
N MET A 133 -13.04 -10.90 -6.68
CA MET A 133 -12.41 -9.63 -6.31
C MET A 133 -11.27 -9.86 -5.30
N PHE A 134 -11.48 -10.72 -4.28
CA PHE A 134 -10.47 -11.03 -3.27
C PHE A 134 -9.26 -11.74 -3.89
N LEU A 135 -9.48 -12.82 -4.65
CA LEU A 135 -8.40 -13.57 -5.29
C LEU A 135 -7.66 -12.74 -6.33
N GLY A 136 -8.37 -11.92 -7.10
CA GLY A 136 -7.75 -11.02 -8.07
C GLY A 136 -6.82 -10.00 -7.41
N ASN A 137 -7.26 -9.36 -6.32
CA ASN A 137 -6.40 -8.44 -5.58
C ASN A 137 -5.24 -9.19 -4.90
N LEU A 138 -5.49 -10.38 -4.34
CA LEU A 138 -4.44 -11.20 -3.72
C LEU A 138 -3.32 -11.55 -4.72
N ILE A 139 -3.66 -11.96 -5.95
CA ILE A 139 -2.69 -12.26 -7.00
C ILE A 139 -1.79 -11.06 -7.28
N VAL A 140 -2.35 -9.85 -7.30
CA VAL A 140 -1.58 -8.63 -7.61
C VAL A 140 -0.72 -8.16 -6.45
N VAL A 141 -1.17 -8.32 -5.20
CA VAL A 141 -0.41 -7.84 -4.03
C VAL A 141 0.62 -8.85 -3.50
N LEU A 142 0.42 -10.13 -3.77
CA LEU A 142 1.28 -11.20 -3.28
C LEU A 142 2.76 -11.02 -3.67
N PRO A 143 3.10 -10.65 -4.92
CA PRO A 143 4.48 -10.41 -5.32
C PRO A 143 5.21 -9.35 -4.48
N TYR A 144 4.51 -8.30 -4.02
CA TYR A 144 5.12 -7.25 -3.20
C TYR A 144 5.56 -7.80 -1.85
N VAL A 145 4.74 -8.65 -1.23
CA VAL A 145 5.08 -9.30 0.05
C VAL A 145 6.28 -10.22 -0.15
N VAL A 146 6.22 -11.11 -1.16
CA VAL A 146 7.32 -12.05 -1.46
C VAL A 146 8.62 -11.31 -1.73
N LEU A 147 8.57 -10.21 -2.51
CA LEU A 147 9.76 -9.42 -2.84
C LEU A 147 10.40 -8.80 -1.60
N LEU A 148 9.61 -8.16 -0.73
CA LEU A 148 10.12 -7.47 0.46
C LEU A 148 10.61 -8.45 1.53
N VAL A 149 9.95 -9.58 1.69
CA VAL A 149 10.41 -10.64 2.60
C VAL A 149 11.69 -11.28 2.07
N ASN A 150 11.78 -11.57 0.76
CA ASN A 150 13.01 -12.11 0.15
C ASN A 150 14.19 -11.14 0.23
N ALA A 151 13.95 -9.83 0.06
CA ALA A 151 14.99 -8.84 0.24
C ALA A 151 15.57 -8.88 1.67
N ARG A 152 14.71 -9.06 2.66
CA ARG A 152 15.14 -9.18 4.05
C ARG A 152 15.89 -10.49 4.33
N PHE A 153 15.48 -11.60 3.72
CA PHE A 153 16.25 -12.85 3.78
C PHE A 153 17.66 -12.71 3.21
N ALA A 154 17.81 -11.97 2.11
CA ALA A 154 19.11 -11.75 1.49
C ALA A 154 20.08 -10.91 2.35
N GLU A 155 19.56 -10.10 3.27
CA GLU A 155 20.34 -9.28 4.21
C GLU A 155 20.55 -9.96 5.56
N MET A 156 19.85 -11.08 5.83
CA MET A 156 19.87 -11.74 7.12
C MET A 156 21.18 -12.49 7.35
N ASP A 157 21.75 -12.37 8.56
CA ASP A 157 22.81 -13.26 9.01
C ASP A 157 22.22 -14.62 9.37
N HIS A 158 22.72 -15.68 8.73
CA HIS A 158 22.30 -17.07 8.96
C HIS A 158 23.05 -17.78 10.09
N ALA A 159 24.04 -17.15 10.70
CA ALA A 159 24.80 -17.75 11.80
C ALA A 159 23.92 -18.10 13.03
N PRO A 160 22.95 -17.25 13.45
CA PRO A 160 22.04 -17.60 14.56
C PRO A 160 21.17 -18.84 14.27
N GLU A 161 20.71 -19.03 13.03
CA GLU A 161 19.95 -20.23 12.64
C GLU A 161 20.81 -21.49 12.73
N ALA A 162 22.05 -21.41 12.24
CA ALA A 162 22.98 -22.52 12.31
C ALA A 162 23.32 -22.88 13.77
N ALA A 163 23.58 -21.88 14.61
CA ALA A 163 23.85 -22.09 16.04
C ALA A 163 22.65 -22.73 16.76
N ALA A 164 21.43 -22.28 16.52
CA ALA A 164 20.23 -22.84 17.11
C ALA A 164 20.03 -24.32 16.73
N ARG A 165 20.29 -24.65 15.45
CA ARG A 165 20.24 -26.06 14.99
C ARG A 165 21.30 -26.93 15.64
N LEU A 166 22.53 -26.44 15.82
CA LEU A 166 23.60 -27.16 16.52
C LEU A 166 23.26 -27.40 17.98
N LEU A 167 22.51 -26.52 18.62
CA LEU A 167 21.99 -26.66 19.99
C LEU A 167 20.76 -27.58 20.08
N GLY A 168 20.34 -28.22 18.98
CA GLY A 168 19.25 -29.18 18.96
C GLY A 168 17.84 -28.56 18.81
N ALA A 169 17.73 -27.29 18.43
CA ALA A 169 16.44 -26.70 18.19
C ALA A 169 15.74 -27.33 16.96
N SER A 170 14.44 -27.62 17.09
CA SER A 170 13.65 -28.13 15.98
C SER A 170 13.50 -27.08 14.88
N PRO A 171 13.28 -27.48 13.61
CA PRO A 171 13.07 -26.52 12.51
C PRO A 171 11.95 -25.51 12.77
N ALA A 172 10.87 -25.93 13.41
CA ALA A 172 9.77 -25.05 13.80
C ALA A 172 10.22 -23.99 14.82
N ARG A 173 11.01 -24.40 15.83
CA ARG A 173 11.54 -23.48 16.84
C ARG A 173 12.52 -22.49 16.21
N VAL A 174 13.41 -22.94 15.31
CA VAL A 174 14.31 -22.03 14.58
C VAL A 174 13.49 -21.00 13.76
N PHE A 175 12.43 -21.44 13.10
CA PHE A 175 11.56 -20.53 12.35
C PHE A 175 10.92 -19.45 13.25
N TRP A 176 10.26 -19.85 14.34
CA TRP A 176 9.50 -18.92 15.17
C TRP A 176 10.39 -18.02 16.03
N ASP A 177 11.49 -18.55 16.58
CA ASP A 177 12.32 -17.86 17.57
C ASP A 177 13.49 -17.09 16.94
N VAL A 178 13.93 -17.48 15.71
CA VAL A 178 15.11 -16.89 15.07
C VAL A 178 14.75 -16.28 13.71
N THR A 179 14.22 -17.07 12.78
CA THR A 179 14.01 -16.64 11.39
C THR A 179 12.92 -15.58 11.27
N LEU A 180 11.73 -15.86 11.81
CA LEU A 180 10.59 -14.95 11.69
C LEU A 180 10.85 -13.57 12.33
N PRO A 181 11.41 -13.48 13.56
CA PRO A 181 11.79 -12.17 14.14
C PRO A 181 12.83 -11.41 13.29
N ALA A 182 13.80 -12.11 12.69
CA ALA A 182 14.82 -11.48 11.85
C ALA A 182 14.25 -10.89 10.55
N VAL A 183 13.25 -11.57 9.95
CA VAL A 183 12.61 -11.10 8.71
C VAL A 183 11.34 -10.26 8.96
N LEU A 184 10.89 -10.13 10.20
CA LEU A 184 9.67 -9.42 10.57
C LEU A 184 9.56 -7.99 9.99
N PRO A 185 10.65 -7.18 9.95
CA PRO A 185 10.58 -5.86 9.30
C PRO A 185 10.19 -5.95 7.82
N GLY A 186 10.70 -6.95 7.09
CA GLY A 186 10.32 -7.20 5.69
C GLY A 186 8.88 -7.68 5.55
N VAL A 187 8.40 -8.52 6.49
CA VAL A 187 7.00 -8.97 6.54
C VAL A 187 6.08 -7.78 6.77
N MET A 188 6.39 -6.91 7.72
CA MET A 188 5.59 -5.70 7.99
C MET A 188 5.57 -4.75 6.79
N ALA A 189 6.72 -4.49 6.18
CA ALA A 189 6.82 -3.67 4.98
C ALA A 189 5.99 -4.26 3.83
N GLY A 190 6.07 -5.58 3.63
CA GLY A 190 5.27 -6.31 2.65
C GLY A 190 3.76 -6.15 2.89
N GLY A 191 3.31 -6.26 4.14
CA GLY A 191 1.92 -6.09 4.53
C GLY A 191 1.41 -4.67 4.30
N ILE A 192 2.20 -3.67 4.66
CA ILE A 192 1.88 -2.26 4.40
C ILE A 192 1.76 -2.01 2.90
N MET A 193 2.70 -2.50 2.08
CA MET A 193 2.63 -2.38 0.63
C MET A 193 1.40 -3.09 0.06
N ALA A 194 1.09 -4.31 0.50
CA ALA A 194 -0.10 -5.03 0.08
C ALA A 194 -1.39 -4.26 0.42
N LEU A 195 -1.45 -3.68 1.63
CA LEU A 195 -2.58 -2.84 2.06
C LEU A 195 -2.74 -1.61 1.17
N ILE A 196 -1.65 -0.86 0.94
CA ILE A 196 -1.66 0.36 0.13
C ILE A 196 -2.05 0.04 -1.32
N VAL A 197 -1.42 -0.96 -1.92
CA VAL A 197 -1.70 -1.35 -3.32
C VAL A 197 -3.13 -1.82 -3.47
N CYS A 198 -3.64 -2.67 -2.56
CA CYS A 198 -5.02 -3.15 -2.60
C CYS A 198 -6.02 -2.01 -2.39
N PHE A 199 -5.79 -1.15 -1.39
CA PHE A 199 -6.70 -0.02 -1.08
C PHE A 199 -6.86 0.93 -2.26
N ASN A 200 -5.77 1.22 -2.99
CA ASN A 200 -5.78 2.15 -4.12
C ASN A 200 -6.13 1.49 -5.46
N ASN A 201 -6.33 0.17 -5.50
CA ASN A 201 -6.54 -0.53 -6.75
C ASN A 201 -7.97 -0.36 -7.28
N PHE A 202 -8.20 0.76 -7.99
CA PHE A 202 -9.47 1.03 -8.66
C PHE A 202 -9.81 -0.04 -9.71
N VAL A 203 -8.83 -0.42 -10.55
CA VAL A 203 -9.10 -1.20 -11.76
C VAL A 203 -9.62 -2.60 -11.44
N LEU A 204 -8.94 -3.34 -10.55
CA LEU A 204 -9.40 -4.67 -10.17
C LEU A 204 -10.74 -4.62 -9.44
N GLN A 205 -10.89 -3.64 -8.55
CA GLN A 205 -12.13 -3.50 -7.79
C GLN A 205 -13.30 -3.16 -8.72
N TYR A 206 -13.12 -2.27 -9.70
CA TYR A 206 -14.16 -1.89 -10.66
C TYR A 206 -14.64 -3.06 -11.52
N TYR A 207 -13.72 -3.88 -12.03
CA TYR A 207 -14.06 -4.99 -12.93
C TYR A 207 -14.50 -6.27 -12.21
N LEU A 208 -13.97 -6.54 -11.01
CA LEU A 208 -14.18 -7.82 -10.31
C LEU A 208 -15.22 -7.77 -9.20
N SER A 209 -15.54 -6.57 -8.64
CA SER A 209 -16.51 -6.47 -7.56
C SER A 209 -17.93 -6.83 -8.02
N PRO A 210 -18.76 -7.40 -7.15
CA PRO A 210 -20.21 -7.48 -7.38
C PRO A 210 -20.80 -6.10 -7.67
N VAL A 211 -21.90 -6.04 -8.40
CA VAL A 211 -22.53 -4.77 -8.84
C VAL A 211 -22.89 -3.87 -7.67
N GLU A 212 -23.28 -4.47 -6.54
CA GLU A 212 -23.73 -3.75 -5.33
C GLU A 212 -22.58 -3.27 -4.43
N VAL A 213 -21.33 -3.70 -4.72
CA VAL A 213 -20.17 -3.45 -3.87
C VAL A 213 -19.37 -2.30 -4.42
N ASN A 214 -19.48 -1.16 -3.75
CA ASN A 214 -18.77 0.06 -4.12
C ASN A 214 -17.66 0.36 -3.10
N THR A 215 -16.44 0.00 -3.44
CA THR A 215 -15.24 0.42 -2.69
C THR A 215 -14.97 1.91 -2.91
N LEU A 216 -14.14 2.51 -2.07
CA LEU A 216 -13.86 3.94 -2.14
C LEU A 216 -13.33 4.39 -3.52
N PRO A 217 -12.31 3.73 -4.14
CA PRO A 217 -11.84 4.13 -5.47
C PRO A 217 -12.94 4.05 -6.53
N VAL A 218 -13.80 3.03 -6.46
CA VAL A 218 -14.92 2.86 -7.40
C VAL A 218 -15.97 3.95 -7.17
N THR A 219 -16.31 4.23 -5.92
CA THR A 219 -17.27 5.28 -5.56
C THR A 219 -16.80 6.66 -6.00
N VAL A 220 -15.52 6.99 -5.75
CA VAL A 220 -14.92 8.27 -6.19
C VAL A 220 -14.99 8.40 -7.70
N PHE A 221 -14.60 7.36 -8.44
CA PHE A 221 -14.63 7.37 -9.91
C PHE A 221 -16.05 7.53 -10.46
N THR A 222 -17.03 6.80 -9.94
CA THR A 222 -18.43 6.88 -10.40
C THR A 222 -19.03 8.25 -10.11
N ARG A 223 -18.74 8.86 -8.96
CA ARG A 223 -19.19 10.21 -8.62
C ARG A 223 -18.57 11.28 -9.51
N ILE A 224 -17.26 11.19 -9.80
CA ILE A 224 -16.60 12.13 -10.73
C ILE A 224 -17.25 12.04 -12.12
N LYS A 225 -17.59 10.84 -12.58
CA LYS A 225 -18.30 10.64 -13.87
C LYS A 225 -19.74 11.16 -13.87
N SER A 226 -20.44 11.05 -12.76
CA SER A 226 -21.85 11.51 -12.64
C SER A 226 -21.97 13.01 -12.35
N GLY A 227 -20.87 13.69 -12.16
CA GLY A 227 -20.79 15.10 -11.79
C GLY A 227 -20.09 15.26 -10.45
N TYR A 228 -19.18 16.23 -10.40
CA TYR A 228 -18.36 16.50 -9.22
C TYR A 228 -19.24 16.87 -8.01
N GLN A 229 -18.92 16.28 -6.86
CA GLN A 229 -19.57 16.58 -5.58
C GLN A 229 -18.51 17.08 -4.59
N ALA A 230 -18.79 18.18 -3.92
CA ALA A 230 -17.81 18.87 -3.08
C ALA A 230 -17.45 18.13 -1.78
N ASP A 231 -18.27 17.15 -1.35
CA ASP A 231 -17.97 16.23 -0.24
C ASP A 231 -16.77 15.32 -0.51
N LEU A 232 -16.40 15.10 -1.80
CA LEU A 232 -15.15 14.44 -2.18
C LEU A 232 -13.91 15.20 -1.68
N ASN A 233 -13.94 16.53 -1.71
CA ASN A 233 -12.84 17.34 -1.17
C ASN A 233 -12.72 17.19 0.34
N ALA A 234 -13.86 17.17 1.05
CA ALA A 234 -13.88 17.01 2.51
C ALA A 234 -13.29 15.63 2.89
N LEU A 235 -13.68 14.56 2.19
CA LEU A 235 -13.09 13.24 2.41
C LEU A 235 -11.59 13.23 2.10
N SER A 236 -11.18 13.80 0.97
CA SER A 236 -9.76 13.88 0.59
C SER A 236 -8.93 14.63 1.62
N ALA A 237 -9.45 15.75 2.14
CA ALA A 237 -8.80 16.51 3.20
C ALA A 237 -8.63 15.69 4.49
N ILE A 238 -9.65 14.93 4.90
CA ILE A 238 -9.57 14.03 6.06
C ILE A 238 -8.52 12.94 5.85
N ILE A 239 -8.49 12.30 4.68
CA ILE A 239 -7.50 11.25 4.37
C ILE A 239 -6.07 11.82 4.40
N VAL A 240 -5.84 12.99 3.80
CA VAL A 240 -4.53 13.64 3.83
C VAL A 240 -4.12 14.00 5.25
N LEU A 241 -5.01 14.59 6.05
CA LEU A 241 -4.75 14.92 7.45
C LEU A 241 -4.45 13.66 8.28
N ALA A 242 -5.22 12.59 8.09
CA ALA A 242 -4.98 11.31 8.76
C ALA A 242 -3.60 10.73 8.40
N ALA A 243 -3.22 10.78 7.12
CA ALA A 243 -1.90 10.34 6.67
C ALA A 243 -0.76 11.17 7.27
N VAL A 244 -0.90 12.49 7.29
CA VAL A 244 0.10 13.39 7.91
C VAL A 244 0.22 13.13 9.41
N LEU A 245 -0.91 13.00 10.12
CA LEU A 245 -0.92 12.68 11.55
C LEU A 245 -0.25 11.34 11.83
N LEU A 246 -0.53 10.32 11.01
CA LEU A 246 0.11 9.01 11.15
C LEU A 246 1.63 9.11 11.00
N VAL A 247 2.12 9.81 9.97
CA VAL A 247 3.56 10.00 9.74
C VAL A 247 4.20 10.75 10.90
N VAL A 248 3.56 11.82 11.39
CA VAL A 248 4.06 12.59 12.55
C VAL A 248 4.10 11.74 13.82
N LEU A 249 3.06 10.93 14.07
CA LEU A 249 3.04 10.04 15.23
C LEU A 249 4.15 8.99 15.15
N LEU A 250 4.33 8.34 14.00
CA LEU A 250 5.39 7.35 13.80
C LEU A 250 6.77 7.97 13.97
N SER A 251 6.99 9.16 13.43
CA SER A 251 8.27 9.87 13.60
C SER A 251 8.55 10.24 15.07
N ARG A 252 7.51 10.61 15.84
CA ARG A 252 7.63 10.88 17.28
C ARG A 252 7.92 9.63 18.13
N LEU A 253 7.47 8.46 17.66
CA LEU A 253 7.76 7.17 18.30
C LEU A 253 9.16 6.64 17.94
N GLY A 254 9.97 7.40 17.20
CA GLY A 254 11.34 7.04 16.84
C GLY A 254 11.44 6.12 15.61
N TYR A 255 10.34 5.85 14.92
CA TYR A 255 10.38 5.14 13.64
C TYR A 255 10.70 6.13 12.51
N SER A 256 11.86 5.97 11.87
CA SER A 256 12.13 6.72 10.63
C SER A 256 11.39 6.06 9.46
N ALA A 257 11.10 6.84 8.41
CA ALA A 257 10.55 6.26 7.18
C ALA A 257 11.47 5.17 6.60
N GLY A 258 12.79 5.29 6.78
CA GLY A 258 13.77 4.26 6.43
C GLY A 258 13.58 2.95 7.19
N ASP A 259 13.23 3.00 8.46
CA ASP A 259 13.01 1.81 9.29
C ASP A 259 11.74 1.06 8.86
N LEU A 260 10.71 1.79 8.43
CA LEU A 260 9.44 1.22 7.96
C LEU A 260 9.55 0.57 6.57
N PHE A 261 10.46 1.08 5.71
CA PHE A 261 10.65 0.56 4.35
C PHE A 261 11.94 -0.25 4.17
N GLY A 262 12.54 -0.72 5.27
CA GLY A 262 13.68 -1.66 5.22
C GLY A 262 15.05 -1.02 4.98
N GLY A 263 15.16 0.30 5.04
CA GLY A 263 16.43 1.02 4.97
C GLY A 263 17.06 1.17 6.35
N SER A 264 17.55 0.07 6.95
CA SER A 264 18.40 0.15 8.13
C SER A 264 19.77 0.72 7.72
N THR A 265 19.93 2.03 7.76
CA THR A 265 21.27 2.62 7.95
C THR A 265 21.69 2.34 9.38
N GLY A 266 22.14 1.12 9.61
CA GLY A 266 22.85 0.70 10.82
C GLY A 266 24.16 1.44 10.92
N GLY A 267 24.15 2.56 11.57
CA GLY A 267 25.32 3.39 11.88
C GLY A 267 25.12 4.08 13.21
N LYS A 268 24.88 3.32 14.29
CA LYS A 268 25.31 3.81 15.59
C LYS A 268 26.84 3.72 15.62
N GLU A 269 27.52 4.75 15.11
CA GLU A 269 28.87 5.05 15.54
C GLU A 269 28.84 5.14 17.07
N ARG A 270 29.35 4.10 17.72
CA ARG A 270 29.82 4.21 19.09
C ARG A 270 30.92 5.27 19.10
N LYS A 271 30.58 6.49 19.48
CA LYS A 271 31.52 7.39 20.09
C LYS A 271 31.85 6.77 21.45
N GLY A 272 33.00 6.17 21.54
CA GLY A 272 33.59 5.64 22.73
C GLY A 272 35.10 5.57 22.52
N GLU A 273 35.81 6.46 23.24
CA GLU A 273 37.24 6.62 23.45
C GLU A 273 38.04 7.41 22.42
#